data_c72072dd04a262c5e61c5b2b219a97cc
#
_entry.id   c72072dd04a262c5e61c5b2b219a97cc
#
_cell.length_a   1.000
_cell.length_b   1.000
_cell.length_c   1.000
_cell.angle_alpha   90.00
_cell.angle_beta   90.00
_cell.angle_gamma   90.00
#
_symmetry.space_group_name_H-M   'P 1'
#
loop_
_entity.id
_entity.type
_entity.pdbx_description
1 polymer ?
#
loop_
_entity_poly.entity_id
_entity_poly.type
_entity_poly.pdbx_seq_one_letter_code
_entity_poly.pdbx_strand_id
1 'polypeptide(L)'
;VTKAEGGTAHRSSQLRVISSQGCTAAIPVTPAEASVTGSPNSRRGWASVGAVALGAFIIVMTETLPVGLLPKVADGLHVPLGLAGLLVLVPGFTAAVSAPLFFLGSGGFNRRTLILALGLTVLISNVVVAIAPDFILVLVARMLFGATLGAFWTVVSPLGPKLVGPVSGTRAITIIAAGISGGTVVGLPAGHFLGNLVGWRPTFAIAAAATLLVVAAQMIVLPSLPPDASPQLGDLLGVVRRPVARLAMLAGAIAFVGQFTAWTYITPFLVSHAHLSSSLISLLYIFYGCGGIAGSVLAGSLFKRGVIGSFAGAAAVVAGLLIALACAAPPPWLAGVLLVLWGLFWGIVNPGTLVWMLQAAPETPEAASAVNVTNLQVALAAGSGLGAILVSSTGLQTVFLTAGSIVLASALLATAAIRITSTAHTRFD
;
A
#
# COMPACT_ATOMS: atom_id res chain seq x y z
N VAL A 1 18.67 91.41 -19.05
CA VAL A 1 17.44 91.91 -18.42
C VAL A 1 16.81 90.76 -17.63
N THR A 2 17.04 90.78 -16.31
CA THR A 2 16.05 90.69 -15.21
C THR A 2 15.11 89.48 -15.27
N LYS A 3 14.86 88.78 -14.23
CA LYS A 3 14.68 88.84 -12.76
C LYS A 3 14.27 87.41 -12.33
N ALA A 4 14.81 86.75 -11.36
CA ALA A 4 14.61 86.85 -9.94
C ALA A 4 13.30 86.22 -9.40
N GLU A 5 13.48 85.39 -8.39
CA GLU A 5 12.61 85.01 -7.27
C GLU A 5 11.66 83.89 -7.48
N GLY A 6 11.49 82.98 -6.58
CA GLY A 6 11.85 82.75 -5.22
C GLY A 6 11.30 81.42 -4.72
N GLY A 7 11.98 80.79 -3.90
CA GLY A 7 11.90 80.19 -2.66
C GLY A 7 10.65 79.36 -2.28
N THR A 8 10.84 78.16 -1.85
CA THR A 8 10.44 77.72 -0.52
C THR A 8 11.05 76.37 -0.21
N ALA A 9 11.65 76.28 0.92
CA ALA A 9 12.28 75.09 1.47
C ALA A 9 11.25 74.08 1.90
N HIS A 10 11.48 72.79 1.51
CA HIS A 10 10.92 71.68 2.26
C HIS A 10 12.03 70.72 2.66
N ARG A 11 12.29 70.68 3.94
CA ARG A 11 13.15 69.73 4.62
C ARG A 11 12.62 68.31 4.37
N SER A 12 13.36 67.50 3.69
CA SER A 12 13.20 66.06 3.76
C SER A 12 14.47 65.45 4.37
N SER A 13 14.27 64.82 5.48
CA SER A 13 15.23 64.11 6.30
C SER A 13 15.99 63.08 5.49
N GLN A 14 17.30 63.28 5.37
CA GLN A 14 18.22 62.26 4.84
C GLN A 14 18.42 61.17 5.92
N LEU A 15 17.84 60.02 5.70
CA LEU A 15 18.26 58.80 6.35
C LEU A 15 19.62 58.37 5.80
N ARG A 16 20.64 58.48 6.61
CA ARG A 16 21.97 57.94 6.39
C ARG A 16 21.85 56.43 6.30
N VAL A 17 22.03 55.88 5.08
CA VAL A 17 22.32 54.47 4.88
C VAL A 17 23.79 54.26 5.27
N ILE A 18 24.02 53.64 6.42
CA ILE A 18 25.33 53.15 6.82
C ILE A 18 25.65 51.94 5.94
N SER A 19 26.52 52.09 4.98
CA SER A 19 27.13 51.01 4.24
C SER A 19 28.11 50.29 5.15
N SER A 20 27.71 49.16 5.74
CA SER A 20 28.64 48.20 6.32
C SER A 20 29.23 47.36 5.19
N GLN A 21 30.39 47.71 4.68
CA GLN A 21 31.25 46.77 3.96
C GLN A 21 31.79 45.77 4.97
N GLY A 22 31.09 44.62 5.10
CA GLY A 22 31.55 43.46 5.77
C GLY A 22 31.72 42.33 4.75
N CYS A 23 32.94 41.85 4.60
CA CYS A 23 33.33 40.70 3.79
C CYS A 23 32.31 39.54 3.94
N THR A 24 31.43 39.35 2.97
CA THR A 24 30.78 38.06 2.73
C THR A 24 31.69 37.29 1.78
N ALA A 25 32.57 36.49 2.35
CA ALA A 25 33.12 35.37 1.60
C ALA A 25 31.95 34.53 1.13
N ALA A 26 31.57 34.64 -0.12
CA ALA A 26 30.67 33.72 -0.78
C ALA A 26 31.36 32.35 -0.70
N ILE A 27 30.91 31.51 0.22
CA ILE A 27 31.19 30.08 0.17
C ILE A 27 30.60 29.65 -1.18
N PRO A 28 31.42 29.16 -2.12
CA PRO A 28 30.88 28.56 -3.33
C PRO A 28 30.06 27.35 -2.86
N VAL A 29 28.75 27.49 -2.83
CA VAL A 29 27.85 26.34 -2.84
C VAL A 29 28.07 25.73 -4.20
N THR A 30 29.02 24.82 -4.28
CA THR A 30 29.06 23.86 -5.39
C THR A 30 27.70 23.15 -5.31
N PRO A 31 26.83 23.30 -6.33
CA PRO A 31 25.72 22.39 -6.44
C PRO A 31 26.38 21.01 -6.52
N ALA A 32 26.20 20.18 -5.52
CA ALA A 32 26.37 18.75 -5.70
C ALA A 32 25.41 18.43 -6.84
N GLU A 33 25.93 18.48 -8.07
CA GLU A 33 25.25 17.95 -9.23
C GLU A 33 25.04 16.48 -8.93
N ALA A 34 23.88 16.17 -8.34
CA ALA A 34 23.34 14.86 -8.39
C ALA A 34 23.29 14.55 -9.90
N SER A 35 24.25 13.79 -10.36
CA SER A 35 24.37 13.31 -11.72
C SER A 35 23.10 12.48 -12.00
N VAL A 36 22.03 13.16 -12.40
CA VAL A 36 20.86 12.55 -13.00
C VAL A 36 21.35 11.97 -14.31
N THR A 37 21.71 10.70 -14.33
CA THR A 37 22.30 9.96 -15.45
C THR A 37 21.33 9.76 -16.62
N GLY A 38 20.22 10.49 -16.67
CA GLY A 38 19.28 10.50 -17.77
C GLY A 38 18.80 11.92 -18.06
N SER A 39 18.82 12.33 -19.35
CA SER A 39 18.16 13.55 -19.76
C SER A 39 16.69 13.50 -19.31
N PRO A 40 16.12 14.58 -18.74
CA PRO A 40 14.71 14.64 -18.41
C PRO A 40 13.91 14.32 -19.68
N ASN A 41 13.11 13.26 -19.70
CA ASN A 41 12.38 12.72 -20.85
C ASN A 41 13.11 11.70 -21.76
N SER A 42 14.16 11.02 -21.32
CA SER A 42 14.75 9.96 -22.13
C SER A 42 13.79 8.77 -22.27
N ARG A 43 13.67 8.18 -23.47
CA ARG A 43 12.90 6.95 -23.72
C ARG A 43 13.28 5.83 -22.75
N ARG A 44 14.54 5.76 -22.34
CA ARG A 44 15.08 4.80 -21.40
C ARG A 44 14.54 5.04 -19.97
N GLY A 45 14.39 6.30 -19.55
CA GLY A 45 13.80 6.64 -18.24
C GLY A 45 12.35 6.15 -18.14
N TRP A 46 11.55 6.40 -19.18
CA TRP A 46 10.15 5.94 -19.21
C TRP A 46 10.03 4.42 -19.33
N ALA A 47 10.93 3.74 -20.07
CA ALA A 47 10.99 2.29 -20.09
C ALA A 47 11.31 1.72 -18.71
N SER A 48 12.20 2.38 -17.95
CA SER A 48 12.50 2.01 -16.56
C SER A 48 11.29 2.19 -15.63
N VAL A 49 10.53 3.27 -15.78
CA VAL A 49 9.26 3.48 -15.05
C VAL A 49 8.27 2.36 -15.35
N GLY A 50 8.11 1.99 -16.63
CA GLY A 50 7.27 0.87 -17.05
C GLY A 50 7.70 -0.46 -16.46
N ALA A 51 9.00 -0.75 -16.46
CA ALA A 51 9.55 -1.98 -15.89
C ALA A 51 9.39 -2.05 -14.35
N VAL A 52 9.52 -0.91 -13.64
CA VAL A 52 9.22 -0.82 -12.21
C VAL A 52 7.73 -1.00 -11.94
N ALA A 53 6.86 -0.40 -12.74
CA ALA A 53 5.40 -0.57 -12.64
C ALA A 53 4.98 -2.04 -12.85
N LEU A 54 5.59 -2.74 -13.83
CA LEU A 54 5.38 -4.18 -14.02
C LEU A 54 5.90 -5.00 -12.85
N GLY A 55 7.03 -4.63 -12.25
CA GLY A 55 7.54 -5.25 -11.03
C GLY A 55 6.57 -5.09 -9.86
N ALA A 56 6.05 -3.87 -9.68
CA ALA A 56 5.02 -3.58 -8.69
C ALA A 56 3.74 -4.41 -8.91
N PHE A 57 3.29 -4.50 -10.16
CA PHE A 57 2.17 -5.34 -10.56
C PHE A 57 2.39 -6.81 -10.16
N ILE A 58 3.55 -7.39 -10.50
CA ILE A 58 3.85 -8.81 -10.20
C ILE A 58 3.92 -9.06 -8.69
N ILE A 59 4.53 -8.18 -7.92
CA ILE A 59 4.64 -8.33 -6.46
C ILE A 59 3.25 -8.34 -5.83
N VAL A 60 2.41 -7.36 -6.16
CA VAL A 60 1.06 -7.24 -5.59
C VAL A 60 0.14 -8.35 -6.10
N MET A 61 0.27 -8.74 -7.37
CA MET A 61 -0.43 -9.92 -7.91
C MET A 61 -0.04 -11.19 -7.13
N THR A 62 1.26 -11.42 -6.88
CA THR A 62 1.75 -12.58 -6.12
C THR A 62 1.30 -12.55 -4.64
N GLU A 63 1.09 -11.36 -4.06
CA GLU A 63 0.54 -11.18 -2.72
C GLU A 63 -0.90 -11.69 -2.62
N THR A 64 -1.75 -11.32 -3.58
CA THR A 64 -3.19 -11.58 -3.57
C THR A 64 -3.58 -12.93 -4.20
N LEU A 65 -2.75 -13.48 -5.07
CA LEU A 65 -2.98 -14.74 -5.79
C LEU A 65 -3.34 -15.94 -4.88
N PRO A 66 -2.69 -16.16 -3.72
CA PRO A 66 -3.03 -17.28 -2.83
C PRO A 66 -4.45 -17.24 -2.29
N VAL A 67 -5.04 -16.05 -2.10
CA VAL A 67 -6.42 -15.89 -1.61
C VAL A 67 -7.41 -16.56 -2.57
N GLY A 68 -7.19 -16.42 -3.87
CA GLY A 68 -7.99 -17.08 -4.90
C GLY A 68 -7.76 -18.60 -4.99
N LEU A 69 -6.60 -19.07 -4.52
CA LEU A 69 -6.16 -20.46 -4.58
C LEU A 69 -6.38 -21.24 -3.27
N LEU A 70 -6.81 -20.56 -2.20
CA LEU A 70 -6.78 -21.11 -0.85
C LEU A 70 -7.41 -22.50 -0.72
N PRO A 71 -8.63 -22.78 -1.23
CA PRO A 71 -9.24 -24.12 -1.16
C PRO A 71 -8.40 -25.17 -1.90
N LYS A 72 -7.89 -24.83 -3.09
CA LYS A 72 -7.13 -25.78 -3.92
C LYS A 72 -5.76 -26.13 -3.33
N VAL A 73 -5.12 -25.20 -2.64
CA VAL A 73 -3.88 -25.47 -1.92
C VAL A 73 -4.16 -26.32 -0.68
N ALA A 74 -5.25 -26.04 0.05
CA ALA A 74 -5.68 -26.85 1.17
C ALA A 74 -5.92 -28.30 0.77
N ASP A 75 -6.71 -28.51 -0.30
CA ASP A 75 -7.01 -29.84 -0.83
C ASP A 75 -5.75 -30.53 -1.38
N GLY A 76 -4.94 -29.83 -2.16
CA GLY A 76 -3.76 -30.36 -2.83
C GLY A 76 -2.59 -30.73 -1.91
N LEU A 77 -2.55 -30.17 -0.71
CA LEU A 77 -1.55 -30.45 0.34
C LEU A 77 -2.14 -31.18 1.54
N HIS A 78 -3.44 -31.52 1.49
CA HIS A 78 -4.17 -32.23 2.55
C HIS A 78 -4.09 -31.53 3.92
N VAL A 79 -4.21 -30.19 3.93
CA VAL A 79 -4.20 -29.37 5.15
C VAL A 79 -5.57 -28.73 5.39
N PRO A 80 -5.95 -28.51 6.66
CA PRO A 80 -7.16 -27.79 6.97
C PRO A 80 -7.17 -26.39 6.37
N LEU A 81 -8.35 -25.89 5.96
CA LEU A 81 -8.51 -24.57 5.34
C LEU A 81 -7.94 -23.42 6.22
N GLY A 82 -8.09 -23.54 7.54
CA GLY A 82 -7.52 -22.59 8.50
C GLY A 82 -5.99 -22.53 8.39
N LEU A 83 -5.31 -23.67 8.29
CA LEU A 83 -3.86 -23.71 8.11
C LEU A 83 -3.46 -23.13 6.73
N ALA A 84 -4.22 -23.39 5.68
CA ALA A 84 -3.94 -22.79 4.38
C ALA A 84 -3.93 -21.25 4.44
N GLY A 85 -4.68 -20.62 5.34
CA GLY A 85 -4.65 -19.17 5.59
C GLY A 85 -3.26 -18.64 5.99
N LEU A 86 -2.34 -19.49 6.45
CA LEU A 86 -0.95 -19.12 6.70
C LEU A 86 -0.22 -18.65 5.44
N LEU A 87 -0.70 -18.99 4.24
CA LEU A 87 -0.17 -18.46 2.98
C LEU A 87 -0.29 -16.94 2.89
N VAL A 88 -1.22 -16.33 3.60
CA VAL A 88 -1.44 -14.88 3.66
C VAL A 88 -0.85 -14.30 4.94
N LEU A 89 -1.02 -14.98 6.08
CA LEU A 89 -0.48 -14.54 7.38
C LEU A 89 1.06 -14.44 7.36
N VAL A 90 1.74 -15.49 6.90
CA VAL A 90 3.20 -15.60 6.99
C VAL A 90 3.89 -14.50 6.20
N PRO A 91 3.53 -14.20 4.92
CA PRO A 91 4.10 -13.06 4.22
C PRO A 91 3.82 -11.72 4.90
N GLY A 92 2.61 -11.51 5.40
CA GLY A 92 2.26 -10.28 6.13
C GLY A 92 3.13 -10.08 7.36
N PHE A 93 3.31 -11.14 8.17
CA PHE A 93 4.16 -11.10 9.35
C PHE A 93 5.63 -10.81 8.99
N THR A 94 6.19 -11.52 8.00
CA THR A 94 7.57 -11.30 7.58
C THR A 94 7.76 -9.94 6.92
N ALA A 95 6.76 -9.42 6.18
CA ALA A 95 6.78 -8.07 5.64
C ALA A 95 6.78 -7.01 6.76
N ALA A 96 5.98 -7.22 7.80
CA ALA A 96 5.92 -6.32 8.96
C ALA A 96 7.28 -6.18 9.66
N VAL A 97 8.04 -7.29 9.77
CA VAL A 97 9.38 -7.30 10.36
C VAL A 97 10.42 -6.74 9.40
N SER A 98 10.36 -7.11 8.12
CA SER A 98 11.37 -6.72 7.14
C SER A 98 11.26 -5.26 6.71
N ALA A 99 10.07 -4.65 6.68
CA ALA A 99 9.89 -3.27 6.25
C ALA A 99 10.73 -2.26 7.08
N PRO A 100 10.67 -2.23 8.42
CA PRO A 100 11.51 -1.32 9.20
C PRO A 100 13.00 -1.67 9.11
N LEU A 101 13.37 -2.96 9.01
CA LEU A 101 14.77 -3.37 8.86
C LEU A 101 15.34 -2.89 7.53
N PHE A 102 14.61 -3.03 6.43
CA PHE A 102 15.02 -2.51 5.12
C PHE A 102 15.00 -0.99 5.07
N PHE A 103 14.03 -0.35 5.71
CA PHE A 103 14.01 1.11 5.82
C PHE A 103 15.30 1.64 6.45
N LEU A 104 15.73 1.06 7.54
CA LEU A 104 16.97 1.46 8.25
C LEU A 104 18.26 1.03 7.53
N GLY A 105 18.27 -0.15 6.91
CA GLY A 105 19.46 -0.78 6.35
C GLY A 105 19.71 -0.50 4.87
N SER A 106 18.73 0.00 4.12
CA SER A 106 18.83 0.11 2.65
C SER A 106 19.57 1.34 2.13
N GLY A 107 19.96 2.27 3.02
CA GLY A 107 20.59 3.54 2.65
C GLY A 107 21.91 3.42 1.87
N GLY A 108 22.70 2.37 2.11
CA GLY A 108 23.99 2.15 1.45
C GLY A 108 23.95 1.38 0.13
N PHE A 109 22.80 0.86 -0.28
CA PHE A 109 22.69 -0.02 -1.44
C PHE A 109 22.19 0.70 -2.70
N ASN A 110 22.76 0.32 -3.86
CA ASN A 110 22.27 0.78 -5.15
C ASN A 110 20.83 0.30 -5.37
N ARG A 111 19.91 1.23 -5.69
CA ARG A 111 18.49 0.93 -5.84
C ARG A 111 18.19 -0.06 -6.98
N ARG A 112 19.00 -0.05 -8.06
CA ARG A 112 18.90 -1.06 -9.13
C ARG A 112 19.15 -2.46 -8.58
N THR A 113 20.24 -2.65 -7.82
CA THR A 113 20.56 -3.95 -7.23
C THR A 113 19.46 -4.43 -6.29
N LEU A 114 18.92 -3.53 -5.47
CA LEU A 114 17.79 -3.87 -4.60
C LEU A 114 16.56 -4.32 -5.39
N ILE A 115 16.13 -3.59 -6.41
CA ILE A 115 14.95 -3.94 -7.22
C ILE A 115 15.13 -5.31 -7.89
N LEU A 116 16.31 -5.57 -8.46
CA LEU A 116 16.60 -6.85 -9.10
C LEU A 116 16.66 -8.00 -8.08
N ALA A 117 17.25 -7.77 -6.90
CA ALA A 117 17.28 -8.75 -5.82
C ALA A 117 15.85 -9.08 -5.34
N LEU A 118 14.99 -8.06 -5.15
CA LEU A 118 13.59 -8.26 -4.79
C LEU A 118 12.83 -9.07 -5.86
N GLY A 119 13.01 -8.72 -7.14
CA GLY A 119 12.41 -9.47 -8.25
C GLY A 119 12.87 -10.93 -8.31
N LEU A 120 14.17 -11.16 -8.12
CA LEU A 120 14.74 -12.51 -8.08
C LEU A 120 14.20 -13.32 -6.89
N THR A 121 14.03 -12.70 -5.74
CA THR A 121 13.47 -13.34 -4.55
C THR A 121 12.00 -13.75 -4.76
N VAL A 122 11.20 -12.90 -5.43
CA VAL A 122 9.81 -13.24 -5.83
C VAL A 122 9.81 -14.42 -6.81
N LEU A 123 10.72 -14.40 -7.79
CA LEU A 123 10.87 -15.51 -8.74
C LEU A 123 11.16 -16.81 -8.01
N ILE A 124 12.16 -16.82 -7.13
CA ILE A 124 12.53 -18.01 -6.34
C ILE A 124 11.34 -18.48 -5.50
N SER A 125 10.66 -17.57 -4.81
CA SER A 125 9.48 -17.92 -4.02
C SER A 125 8.40 -18.60 -4.86
N ASN A 126 8.04 -18.02 -6.01
CA ASN A 126 7.01 -18.59 -6.89
C ASN A 126 7.42 -19.96 -7.47
N VAL A 127 8.67 -20.12 -7.85
CA VAL A 127 9.21 -21.42 -8.32
C VAL A 127 9.13 -22.46 -7.21
N VAL A 128 9.60 -22.12 -6.00
CA VAL A 128 9.57 -23.04 -4.86
C VAL A 128 8.14 -23.45 -4.52
N VAL A 129 7.20 -22.51 -4.49
CA VAL A 129 5.78 -22.83 -4.26
C VAL A 129 5.23 -23.76 -5.35
N ALA A 130 5.58 -23.53 -6.62
CA ALA A 130 5.09 -24.36 -7.74
C ALA A 130 5.53 -25.83 -7.65
N ILE A 131 6.74 -26.08 -7.13
CA ILE A 131 7.32 -27.44 -7.05
C ILE A 131 7.27 -28.06 -5.64
N ALA A 132 6.80 -27.32 -4.63
CA ALA A 132 6.82 -27.75 -3.24
C ALA A 132 6.05 -29.06 -3.04
N PRO A 133 6.67 -30.10 -2.46
CA PRO A 133 6.00 -31.36 -2.14
C PRO A 133 5.10 -31.25 -0.90
N ASP A 134 5.41 -30.35 0.02
CA ASP A 134 4.74 -30.22 1.31
C ASP A 134 4.41 -28.77 1.67
N PHE A 135 3.57 -28.61 2.68
CA PHE A 135 3.09 -27.29 3.13
C PHE A 135 4.17 -26.43 3.81
N ILE A 136 5.15 -27.07 4.48
CA ILE A 136 6.21 -26.35 5.19
C ILE A 136 7.09 -25.61 4.18
N LEU A 137 7.48 -26.28 3.09
CA LEU A 137 8.28 -25.64 2.04
C LEU A 137 7.54 -24.50 1.37
N VAL A 138 6.21 -24.63 1.18
CA VAL A 138 5.37 -23.52 0.71
C VAL A 138 5.45 -22.34 1.68
N LEU A 139 5.34 -22.58 2.99
CA LEU A 139 5.42 -21.50 3.99
C LEU A 139 6.80 -20.82 4.02
N VAL A 140 7.89 -21.60 3.91
CA VAL A 140 9.26 -21.04 3.81
C VAL A 140 9.39 -20.12 2.59
N ALA A 141 8.87 -20.56 1.44
CA ALA A 141 8.86 -19.72 0.23
C ALA A 141 8.01 -18.46 0.42
N ARG A 142 6.90 -18.54 1.14
CA ARG A 142 6.04 -17.39 1.46
C ARG A 142 6.68 -16.45 2.48
N MET A 143 7.49 -16.96 3.42
CA MET A 143 8.32 -16.10 4.29
C MET A 143 9.31 -15.25 3.47
N LEU A 144 9.98 -15.89 2.52
CA LEU A 144 10.92 -15.22 1.62
C LEU A 144 10.22 -14.13 0.79
N PHE A 145 9.04 -14.43 0.26
CA PHE A 145 8.19 -13.46 -0.43
C PHE A 145 7.80 -12.29 0.49
N GLY A 146 7.39 -12.55 1.72
CA GLY A 146 7.01 -11.50 2.67
C GLY A 146 8.16 -10.56 3.02
N ALA A 147 9.38 -11.09 3.19
CA ALA A 147 10.56 -10.25 3.38
C ALA A 147 10.78 -9.30 2.19
N THR A 148 10.56 -9.80 0.97
CA THR A 148 10.59 -9.00 -0.26
C THR A 148 9.50 -7.94 -0.29
N LEU A 149 8.28 -8.29 0.12
CA LEU A 149 7.13 -7.38 0.13
C LEU A 149 7.37 -6.18 1.06
N GLY A 150 7.90 -6.41 2.27
CA GLY A 150 8.24 -5.34 3.20
C GLY A 150 9.32 -4.40 2.64
N ALA A 151 10.36 -4.97 2.03
CA ALA A 151 11.42 -4.19 1.37
C ALA A 151 10.90 -3.40 0.16
N PHE A 152 10.01 -3.99 -0.64
CA PHE A 152 9.42 -3.35 -1.82
C PHE A 152 8.76 -2.01 -1.49
N TRP A 153 7.93 -1.96 -0.47
CA TRP A 153 7.23 -0.73 -0.08
C TRP A 153 8.18 0.40 0.33
N THR A 154 9.35 0.08 0.87
CA THR A 154 10.35 1.08 1.24
C THR A 154 11.14 1.60 0.05
N VAL A 155 11.36 0.76 -0.97
CA VAL A 155 12.21 1.08 -2.12
C VAL A 155 11.44 1.80 -3.24
N VAL A 156 10.15 1.46 -3.44
CA VAL A 156 9.39 1.88 -4.62
C VAL A 156 8.97 3.35 -4.58
N SER A 157 8.68 3.88 -3.40
CA SER A 157 8.13 5.24 -3.23
C SER A 157 9.01 6.36 -3.82
N PRO A 158 10.34 6.40 -3.63
CA PRO A 158 11.19 7.47 -4.14
C PRO A 158 11.66 7.29 -5.58
N LEU A 159 11.29 6.20 -6.28
CA LEU A 159 11.87 5.86 -7.59
C LEU A 159 11.38 6.76 -8.73
N GLY A 160 10.14 7.20 -8.72
CA GLY A 160 9.56 7.96 -9.83
C GLY A 160 10.41 9.17 -10.24
N PRO A 161 10.67 10.13 -9.34
CA PRO A 161 11.49 11.31 -9.63
C PRO A 161 12.93 10.98 -10.03
N LYS A 162 13.50 9.89 -9.50
CA LYS A 162 14.88 9.48 -9.81
C LYS A 162 15.06 8.95 -11.24
N LEU A 163 14.01 8.38 -11.83
CA LEU A 163 14.06 7.77 -13.15
C LEU A 163 13.84 8.79 -14.28
N VAL A 164 12.99 9.80 -14.06
CA VAL A 164 12.59 10.76 -15.11
C VAL A 164 12.76 12.23 -14.73
N GLY A 165 13.38 12.49 -13.58
CA GLY A 165 13.56 13.84 -13.04
C GLY A 165 12.33 14.38 -12.30
N PRO A 166 12.51 15.48 -11.53
CA PRO A 166 11.48 15.99 -10.61
C PRO A 166 10.24 16.51 -11.35
N VAL A 167 10.38 17.11 -12.53
CA VAL A 167 9.26 17.66 -13.32
C VAL A 167 8.28 16.56 -13.76
N SER A 168 8.78 15.39 -14.16
CA SER A 168 7.98 14.26 -14.62
C SER A 168 7.75 13.21 -13.52
N GLY A 169 8.29 13.43 -12.33
CA GLY A 169 8.27 12.47 -11.21
C GLY A 169 6.87 12.07 -10.77
N THR A 170 5.95 13.03 -10.67
CA THR A 170 4.54 12.77 -10.32
C THR A 170 3.88 11.81 -11.30
N ARG A 171 4.11 12.00 -12.62
CA ARG A 171 3.56 11.09 -13.63
C ARG A 171 4.17 9.69 -13.52
N ALA A 172 5.46 9.58 -13.21
CA ALA A 172 6.11 8.30 -13.00
C ALA A 172 5.55 7.57 -11.77
N ILE A 173 5.34 8.27 -10.66
CA ILE A 173 4.68 7.72 -9.46
C ILE A 173 3.29 7.21 -9.80
N THR A 174 2.51 7.96 -10.59
CA THR A 174 1.17 7.54 -11.02
C THR A 174 1.20 6.24 -11.85
N ILE A 175 2.17 6.08 -12.76
CA ILE A 175 2.32 4.85 -13.56
C ILE A 175 2.69 3.65 -12.67
N ILE A 176 3.59 3.85 -11.70
CA ILE A 176 3.94 2.80 -10.73
C ILE A 176 2.73 2.43 -9.87
N ALA A 177 1.97 3.42 -9.40
CA ALA A 177 0.74 3.20 -8.65
C ALA A 177 -0.33 2.46 -9.47
N ALA A 178 -0.42 2.72 -10.79
CA ALA A 178 -1.28 1.97 -11.68
C ALA A 178 -0.86 0.49 -11.77
N GLY A 179 0.44 0.20 -11.76
CA GLY A 179 0.95 -1.17 -11.66
C GLY A 179 0.50 -1.87 -10.37
N ILE A 180 0.63 -1.21 -9.22
CA ILE A 180 0.15 -1.70 -7.92
C ILE A 180 -1.36 -2.00 -7.97
N SER A 181 -2.15 -1.04 -8.44
CA SER A 181 -3.61 -1.20 -8.55
C SER A 181 -3.99 -2.33 -9.51
N GLY A 182 -3.31 -2.43 -10.65
CA GLY A 182 -3.50 -3.53 -11.60
C GLY A 182 -3.20 -4.90 -10.99
N GLY A 183 -2.11 -5.01 -10.22
CA GLY A 183 -1.76 -6.23 -9.49
C GLY A 183 -2.84 -6.65 -8.48
N THR A 184 -3.40 -5.68 -7.76
CA THR A 184 -4.50 -5.92 -6.81
C THR A 184 -5.77 -6.41 -7.51
N VAL A 185 -6.13 -5.79 -8.64
CA VAL A 185 -7.33 -6.16 -9.42
C VAL A 185 -7.20 -7.53 -10.07
N VAL A 186 -6.02 -7.84 -10.62
CA VAL A 186 -5.78 -9.06 -11.40
C VAL A 186 -5.43 -10.25 -10.52
N GLY A 187 -4.73 -10.05 -9.40
CA GLY A 187 -4.13 -11.13 -8.63
C GLY A 187 -5.13 -12.16 -8.10
N LEU A 188 -6.20 -11.70 -7.45
CA LEU A 188 -7.23 -12.58 -6.91
C LEU A 188 -8.01 -13.33 -8.01
N PRO A 189 -8.58 -12.65 -9.05
CA PRO A 189 -9.27 -13.35 -10.14
C PRO A 189 -8.34 -14.26 -10.94
N ALA A 190 -7.08 -13.86 -11.17
CA ALA A 190 -6.10 -14.72 -11.85
C ALA A 190 -5.82 -15.99 -11.03
N GLY A 191 -5.63 -15.87 -9.71
CA GLY A 191 -5.48 -17.02 -8.82
C GLY A 191 -6.67 -17.96 -8.90
N HIS A 192 -7.88 -17.43 -8.77
CA HIS A 192 -9.09 -18.24 -8.82
C HIS A 192 -9.31 -18.86 -10.21
N PHE A 193 -9.20 -18.08 -11.29
CA PHE A 193 -9.43 -18.55 -12.67
C PHE A 193 -8.38 -19.57 -13.10
N LEU A 194 -7.09 -19.25 -13.02
CA LEU A 194 -6.01 -20.17 -13.39
C LEU A 194 -5.99 -21.40 -12.48
N GLY A 195 -6.24 -21.21 -11.19
CA GLY A 195 -6.36 -22.32 -10.26
C GLY A 195 -7.44 -23.33 -10.64
N ASN A 196 -8.57 -22.87 -11.22
CA ASN A 196 -9.62 -23.74 -11.72
C ASN A 196 -9.26 -24.39 -13.06
N LEU A 197 -8.53 -23.69 -13.91
CA LEU A 197 -8.18 -24.17 -15.26
C LEU A 197 -7.02 -25.17 -15.25
N VAL A 198 -5.94 -24.84 -14.55
CA VAL A 198 -4.68 -25.61 -14.62
C VAL A 198 -4.19 -26.13 -13.26
N GLY A 199 -4.86 -25.74 -12.16
CA GLY A 199 -4.44 -26.10 -10.80
C GLY A 199 -3.52 -25.05 -10.16
N TRP A 200 -3.30 -25.16 -8.84
CA TRP A 200 -2.57 -24.16 -8.07
C TRP A 200 -1.06 -24.16 -8.36
N ARG A 201 -0.41 -25.30 -8.54
CA ARG A 201 1.04 -25.39 -8.86
C ARG A 201 1.38 -24.72 -10.19
N PRO A 202 0.73 -25.05 -11.33
CA PRO A 202 0.97 -24.35 -12.59
C PRO A 202 0.65 -22.86 -12.52
N THR A 203 -0.31 -22.43 -11.70
CA THR A 203 -0.60 -21.00 -11.51
C THR A 203 0.61 -20.26 -10.92
N PHE A 204 1.28 -20.84 -9.92
CA PHE A 204 2.53 -20.26 -9.40
C PHE A 204 3.69 -20.35 -10.39
N ALA A 205 3.75 -21.41 -11.22
CA ALA A 205 4.74 -21.50 -12.29
C ALA A 205 4.54 -20.40 -13.36
N ILE A 206 3.30 -20.08 -13.72
CA ILE A 206 2.97 -18.96 -14.62
C ILE A 206 3.39 -17.63 -13.98
N ALA A 207 3.11 -17.43 -12.68
CA ALA A 207 3.55 -16.25 -11.97
C ALA A 207 5.09 -16.14 -11.92
N ALA A 208 5.79 -17.27 -11.76
CA ALA A 208 7.26 -17.31 -11.83
C ALA A 208 7.78 -16.92 -13.23
N ALA A 209 7.18 -17.48 -14.29
CA ALA A 209 7.56 -17.12 -15.67
C ALA A 209 7.33 -15.63 -15.97
N ALA A 210 6.19 -15.06 -15.54
CA ALA A 210 5.92 -13.64 -15.66
C ALA A 210 6.93 -12.80 -14.86
N THR A 211 7.28 -13.24 -13.64
CA THR A 211 8.30 -12.58 -12.82
C THR A 211 9.67 -12.59 -13.52
N LEU A 212 10.07 -13.71 -14.11
CA LEU A 212 11.33 -13.86 -14.86
C LEU A 212 11.39 -12.85 -16.01
N LEU A 213 10.33 -12.71 -16.80
CA LEU A 213 10.26 -11.76 -17.90
C LEU A 213 10.39 -10.30 -17.41
N VAL A 214 9.74 -9.96 -16.29
CA VAL A 214 9.83 -8.62 -15.70
C VAL A 214 11.24 -8.35 -15.16
N VAL A 215 11.85 -9.30 -14.47
CA VAL A 215 13.24 -9.17 -13.97
C VAL A 215 14.21 -9.02 -15.14
N ALA A 216 14.07 -9.80 -16.20
CA ALA A 216 14.88 -9.66 -17.41
C ALA A 216 14.73 -8.27 -18.05
N ALA A 217 13.51 -7.77 -18.16
CA ALA A 217 13.27 -6.41 -18.65
C ALA A 217 13.92 -5.35 -17.74
N GLN A 218 13.79 -5.50 -16.42
CA GLN A 218 14.42 -4.61 -15.44
C GLN A 218 15.95 -4.63 -15.54
N MET A 219 16.56 -5.80 -15.74
CA MET A 219 18.01 -5.91 -15.95
C MET A 219 18.51 -5.11 -17.15
N ILE A 220 17.71 -5.06 -18.24
CA ILE A 220 18.05 -4.37 -19.48
C ILE A 220 17.88 -2.85 -19.35
N VAL A 221 16.76 -2.40 -18.76
CA VAL A 221 16.38 -0.98 -18.84
C VAL A 221 16.77 -0.17 -17.60
N LEU A 222 16.88 -0.75 -16.39
CA LEU A 222 17.14 0.02 -15.18
C LEU A 222 18.59 0.57 -15.18
N PRO A 223 18.76 1.89 -15.01
CA PRO A 223 20.06 2.48 -14.79
C PRO A 223 20.58 2.19 -13.38
N SER A 224 21.86 2.41 -13.16
CA SER A 224 22.42 2.47 -11.80
C SER A 224 21.83 3.68 -11.08
N LEU A 225 21.28 3.45 -9.89
CA LEU A 225 20.66 4.48 -9.07
C LEU A 225 21.40 4.58 -7.74
N PRO A 226 22.00 5.74 -7.44
CA PRO A 226 22.76 5.90 -6.21
C PRO A 226 21.86 5.66 -4.98
N PRO A 227 22.48 5.24 -3.85
CA PRO A 227 21.78 5.07 -2.60
C PRO A 227 21.21 6.40 -2.09
N ASP A 228 20.15 6.32 -1.29
CA ASP A 228 19.60 7.47 -0.55
C ASP A 228 20.32 7.64 0.79
N ALA A 229 20.14 8.81 1.40
CA ALA A 229 20.52 9.00 2.80
C ALA A 229 19.79 7.98 3.67
N SER A 230 20.48 7.36 4.61
CA SER A 230 19.89 6.38 5.52
C SER A 230 18.92 7.08 6.47
N PRO A 231 17.63 6.68 6.49
CA PRO A 231 16.69 7.21 7.46
C PRO A 231 17.10 6.80 8.88
N GLN A 232 16.69 7.61 9.86
CA GLN A 232 17.04 7.37 11.26
C GLN A 232 15.88 6.70 12.02
N LEU A 233 16.23 5.85 12.98
CA LEU A 233 15.22 5.24 13.88
C LEU A 233 14.43 6.32 14.65
N GLY A 234 15.09 7.45 14.95
CA GLY A 234 14.45 8.60 15.62
C GLY A 234 13.24 9.13 14.88
N ASP A 235 13.27 9.15 13.55
CA ASP A 235 12.16 9.64 12.72
C ASP A 235 10.93 8.73 12.86
N LEU A 236 11.13 7.41 12.84
CA LEU A 236 10.03 6.44 13.03
C LEU A 236 9.42 6.56 14.42
N LEU A 237 10.26 6.63 15.47
CA LEU A 237 9.80 6.79 16.84
C LEU A 237 9.10 8.15 17.06
N GLY A 238 9.57 9.19 16.38
CA GLY A 238 8.95 10.51 16.39
C GLY A 238 7.51 10.49 15.90
N VAL A 239 7.25 9.76 14.80
CA VAL A 239 5.88 9.57 14.27
C VAL A 239 5.01 8.81 15.28
N VAL A 240 5.48 7.67 15.79
CA VAL A 240 4.72 6.83 16.72
C VAL A 240 4.39 7.54 18.04
N ARG A 241 5.19 8.51 18.45
CA ARG A 241 4.94 9.29 19.68
C ARG A 241 3.81 10.32 19.53
N ARG A 242 3.43 10.71 18.32
CA ARG A 242 2.36 11.69 18.08
C ARG A 242 0.98 11.11 18.38
N PRO A 243 0.14 11.74 19.23
CA PRO A 243 -1.18 11.20 19.58
C PRO A 243 -2.09 11.00 18.37
N VAL A 244 -2.09 11.94 17.42
CA VAL A 244 -2.91 11.86 16.19
C VAL A 244 -2.45 10.70 15.32
N ALA A 245 -1.13 10.46 15.19
CA ALA A 245 -0.60 9.33 14.44
C ALA A 245 -0.98 7.99 15.11
N ARG A 246 -0.96 7.90 16.44
CA ARG A 246 -1.43 6.70 17.15
C ARG A 246 -2.90 6.38 16.88
N LEU A 247 -3.75 7.41 16.82
CA LEU A 247 -5.17 7.22 16.48
C LEU A 247 -5.32 6.72 15.04
N ALA A 248 -4.58 7.30 14.08
CA ALA A 248 -4.56 6.85 12.69
C ALA A 248 -4.07 5.39 12.57
N MET A 249 -2.98 5.05 13.29
CA MET A 249 -2.43 3.69 13.33
C MET A 249 -3.45 2.71 13.89
N LEU A 250 -4.07 3.03 15.03
CA LEU A 250 -5.00 2.13 15.70
C LEU A 250 -6.27 1.92 14.87
N ALA A 251 -6.87 3.00 14.34
CA ALA A 251 -8.03 2.89 13.47
C ALA A 251 -7.72 2.12 12.19
N GLY A 252 -6.59 2.42 11.53
CA GLY A 252 -6.13 1.69 10.35
C GLY A 252 -5.86 0.21 10.64
N ALA A 253 -5.15 -0.10 11.72
CA ALA A 253 -4.87 -1.48 12.12
C ALA A 253 -6.16 -2.27 12.37
N ILE A 254 -7.10 -1.72 13.15
CA ILE A 254 -8.39 -2.39 13.43
C ILE A 254 -9.17 -2.64 12.12
N ALA A 255 -9.23 -1.65 11.20
CA ALA A 255 -9.88 -1.82 9.90
C ALA A 255 -9.23 -2.94 9.09
N PHE A 256 -7.89 -3.00 9.04
CA PHE A 256 -7.15 -4.02 8.30
C PHE A 256 -7.25 -5.41 8.93
N VAL A 257 -7.24 -5.52 10.26
CA VAL A 257 -7.52 -6.79 10.94
C VAL A 257 -8.88 -7.32 10.50
N GLY A 258 -9.94 -6.54 10.58
CA GLY A 258 -11.26 -6.95 10.15
C GLY A 258 -11.31 -7.29 8.66
N GLN A 259 -10.75 -6.45 7.80
CA GLN A 259 -10.67 -6.69 6.36
C GLN A 259 -10.03 -8.04 6.04
N PHE A 260 -8.83 -8.31 6.56
CA PHE A 260 -8.08 -9.51 6.22
C PHE A 260 -8.57 -10.76 6.96
N THR A 261 -9.33 -10.61 8.04
CA THR A 261 -10.10 -11.72 8.63
C THR A 261 -11.11 -12.27 7.61
N ALA A 262 -11.86 -11.43 6.91
CA ALA A 262 -12.81 -11.86 5.88
C ALA A 262 -12.14 -12.14 4.53
N TRP A 263 -11.26 -11.23 4.07
CA TRP A 263 -10.68 -11.28 2.74
C TRP A 263 -9.89 -12.55 2.45
N THR A 264 -9.14 -13.06 3.43
CA THR A 264 -8.36 -14.29 3.29
C THR A 264 -9.25 -15.49 2.97
N TYR A 265 -10.49 -15.51 3.48
CA TYR A 265 -11.43 -16.61 3.35
C TYR A 265 -12.62 -16.30 2.43
N ILE A 266 -12.52 -15.25 1.60
CA ILE A 266 -13.59 -14.84 0.71
C ILE A 266 -13.93 -15.92 -0.35
N THR A 267 -12.90 -16.57 -0.93
CA THR A 267 -13.10 -17.62 -1.93
C THR A 267 -13.89 -18.81 -1.37
N PRO A 268 -13.47 -19.46 -0.27
CA PRO A 268 -14.26 -20.54 0.30
C PRO A 268 -15.66 -20.10 0.75
N PHE A 269 -15.82 -18.87 1.23
CA PHE A 269 -17.14 -18.33 1.60
C PHE A 269 -18.08 -18.24 0.39
N LEU A 270 -17.63 -17.68 -0.73
CA LEU A 270 -18.43 -17.53 -1.94
C LEU A 270 -18.79 -18.89 -2.57
N VAL A 271 -17.90 -19.89 -2.48
CA VAL A 271 -18.14 -21.23 -2.96
C VAL A 271 -19.15 -21.97 -2.08
N SER A 272 -18.93 -21.99 -0.78
CA SER A 272 -19.69 -22.88 0.14
C SER A 272 -20.97 -22.24 0.68
N HIS A 273 -21.01 -20.90 0.90
CA HIS A 273 -22.15 -20.19 1.48
C HIS A 273 -23.05 -19.53 0.42
N ALA A 274 -22.44 -18.86 -0.56
CA ALA A 274 -23.21 -18.20 -1.62
C ALA A 274 -23.46 -19.11 -2.84
N HIS A 275 -22.89 -20.33 -2.86
CA HIS A 275 -23.03 -21.33 -3.92
C HIS A 275 -22.79 -20.77 -5.33
N LEU A 276 -21.82 -19.83 -5.46
CA LEU A 276 -21.51 -19.19 -6.74
C LEU A 276 -20.68 -20.09 -7.61
N SER A 277 -20.94 -20.03 -8.93
CA SER A 277 -20.09 -20.73 -9.91
C SER A 277 -18.69 -20.08 -9.95
N SER A 278 -17.67 -20.90 -10.25
CA SER A 278 -16.27 -20.45 -10.32
C SER A 278 -16.06 -19.30 -11.32
N SER A 279 -16.76 -19.33 -12.47
CA SER A 279 -16.69 -18.27 -13.47
C SER A 279 -17.28 -16.94 -12.94
N LEU A 280 -18.41 -17.02 -12.24
CA LEU A 280 -19.03 -15.83 -11.64
C LEU A 280 -18.13 -15.23 -10.52
N ILE A 281 -17.53 -16.08 -9.68
CA ILE A 281 -16.58 -15.63 -8.64
C ILE A 281 -15.40 -14.88 -9.27
N SER A 282 -14.79 -15.42 -10.34
CA SER A 282 -13.69 -14.74 -11.02
C SER A 282 -14.10 -13.37 -11.58
N LEU A 283 -15.31 -13.28 -12.16
CA LEU A 283 -15.86 -12.04 -12.67
C LEU A 283 -16.10 -11.01 -11.54
N LEU A 284 -16.69 -11.47 -10.43
CA LEU A 284 -16.96 -10.63 -9.27
C LEU A 284 -15.69 -10.07 -8.63
N TYR A 285 -14.58 -10.82 -8.64
CA TYR A 285 -13.29 -10.31 -8.18
C TYR A 285 -12.74 -9.19 -9.06
N ILE A 286 -12.96 -9.25 -10.38
CA ILE A 286 -12.62 -8.16 -11.28
C ILE A 286 -13.45 -6.91 -10.92
N PHE A 287 -14.75 -7.07 -10.74
CA PHE A 287 -15.63 -5.96 -10.36
C PHE A 287 -15.30 -5.41 -8.96
N TYR A 288 -14.94 -6.25 -7.99
CA TYR A 288 -14.42 -5.82 -6.69
C TYR A 288 -13.19 -4.94 -6.85
N GLY A 289 -12.22 -5.36 -7.66
CA GLY A 289 -11.00 -4.59 -7.93
C GLY A 289 -11.28 -3.28 -8.67
N CYS A 290 -12.14 -3.29 -9.69
CA CYS A 290 -12.58 -2.07 -10.38
C CYS A 290 -13.32 -1.13 -9.43
N GLY A 291 -14.15 -1.67 -8.54
CA GLY A 291 -14.79 -0.92 -7.46
C GLY A 291 -13.76 -0.25 -6.56
N GLY A 292 -12.70 -0.98 -6.17
CA GLY A 292 -11.60 -0.45 -5.37
C GLY A 292 -10.87 0.72 -6.04
N ILE A 293 -10.61 0.64 -7.35
CA ILE A 293 -10.05 1.76 -8.11
C ILE A 293 -11.02 2.96 -8.12
N ALA A 294 -12.29 2.74 -8.42
CA ALA A 294 -13.31 3.77 -8.40
C ALA A 294 -13.41 4.44 -7.01
N GLY A 295 -13.38 3.64 -5.94
CA GLY A 295 -13.34 4.12 -4.56
C GLY A 295 -12.12 4.98 -4.27
N SER A 296 -10.93 4.59 -4.74
CA SER A 296 -9.70 5.37 -4.56
C SER A 296 -9.74 6.71 -5.32
N VAL A 297 -10.38 6.76 -6.48
CA VAL A 297 -10.61 8.02 -7.22
C VAL A 297 -11.60 8.92 -6.46
N LEU A 298 -12.69 8.35 -5.96
CA LEU A 298 -13.68 9.07 -5.15
C LEU A 298 -13.06 9.59 -3.84
N ALA A 299 -12.16 8.84 -3.23
CA ALA A 299 -11.45 9.22 -2.02
C ALA A 299 -10.77 10.58 -2.17
N GLY A 300 -10.17 10.88 -3.33
CA GLY A 300 -9.52 12.17 -3.58
C GLY A 300 -10.46 13.38 -3.44
N SER A 301 -11.73 13.23 -3.78
CA SER A 301 -12.75 14.28 -3.60
C SER A 301 -13.33 14.31 -2.18
N LEU A 302 -13.53 13.14 -1.58
CA LEU A 302 -14.06 13.01 -0.23
C LEU A 302 -13.09 13.53 0.83
N PHE A 303 -11.79 13.27 0.65
CA PHE A 303 -10.76 13.72 1.58
C PHE A 303 -10.61 15.25 1.66
N LYS A 304 -11.01 15.97 0.62
CA LYS A 304 -11.12 17.46 0.68
C LYS A 304 -12.15 17.94 1.70
N ARG A 305 -13.18 17.11 1.99
CA ARG A 305 -14.19 17.42 3.01
C ARG A 305 -13.78 16.97 4.42
N GLY A 306 -12.79 16.08 4.52
CA GLY A 306 -12.25 15.57 5.79
C GLY A 306 -11.88 14.10 5.67
N VAL A 307 -10.60 13.81 5.92
CA VAL A 307 -10.06 12.44 5.77
C VAL A 307 -10.66 11.49 6.80
N ILE A 308 -10.70 11.88 8.07
CA ILE A 308 -11.17 11.03 9.17
C ILE A 308 -12.66 10.69 9.00
N GLY A 309 -13.49 11.68 8.63
CA GLY A 309 -14.92 11.45 8.39
C GLY A 309 -15.19 10.53 7.19
N SER A 310 -14.43 10.71 6.11
CA SER A 310 -14.54 9.87 4.92
C SER A 310 -14.11 8.43 5.20
N PHE A 311 -13.02 8.25 5.94
CA PHE A 311 -12.54 6.94 6.42
C PHE A 311 -13.60 6.26 7.30
N ALA A 312 -14.12 6.96 8.32
CA ALA A 312 -15.11 6.43 9.25
C ALA A 312 -16.39 6.00 8.54
N GLY A 313 -16.94 6.85 7.66
CA GLY A 313 -18.13 6.54 6.87
C GLY A 313 -17.93 5.33 5.95
N ALA A 314 -16.82 5.28 5.22
CA ALA A 314 -16.51 4.16 4.36
C ALA A 314 -16.30 2.85 5.16
N ALA A 315 -15.59 2.90 6.29
CA ALA A 315 -15.40 1.75 7.16
C ALA A 315 -16.74 1.26 7.75
N ALA A 316 -17.64 2.15 8.15
CA ALA A 316 -18.98 1.77 8.62
C ALA A 316 -19.79 1.04 7.53
N VAL A 317 -19.71 1.50 6.28
CA VAL A 317 -20.37 0.82 5.16
C VAL A 317 -19.74 -0.56 4.94
N VAL A 318 -18.40 -0.68 4.90
CA VAL A 318 -17.71 -1.98 4.78
C VAL A 318 -18.15 -2.94 5.88
N ALA A 319 -18.23 -2.47 7.13
CA ALA A 319 -18.71 -3.28 8.25
C ALA A 319 -20.14 -3.81 8.01
N GLY A 320 -21.05 -2.94 7.60
CA GLY A 320 -22.42 -3.33 7.27
C GLY A 320 -22.50 -4.35 6.13
N LEU A 321 -21.68 -4.19 5.08
CA LEU A 321 -21.60 -5.12 3.95
C LEU A 321 -21.09 -6.51 4.37
N LEU A 322 -20.07 -6.58 5.23
CA LEU A 322 -19.55 -7.84 5.76
C LEU A 322 -20.56 -8.57 6.62
N ILE A 323 -21.26 -7.85 7.50
CA ILE A 323 -22.32 -8.40 8.34
C ILE A 323 -23.50 -8.87 7.47
N ALA A 324 -23.90 -8.09 6.46
CA ALA A 324 -24.97 -8.46 5.54
C ALA A 324 -24.62 -9.74 4.75
N LEU A 325 -23.39 -9.87 4.27
CA LEU A 325 -22.91 -11.11 3.63
C LEU A 325 -23.04 -12.32 4.55
N ALA A 326 -22.76 -12.16 5.84
CA ALA A 326 -22.80 -13.25 6.81
C ALA A 326 -24.24 -13.63 7.24
N CYS A 327 -25.11 -12.64 7.46
CA CYS A 327 -26.44 -12.87 8.05
C CYS A 327 -27.48 -13.44 7.06
N ALA A 328 -27.33 -13.11 5.76
CA ALA A 328 -28.47 -13.26 4.86
C ALA A 328 -28.45 -14.56 4.03
N ALA A 329 -27.36 -15.36 4.02
CA ALA A 329 -27.15 -16.39 2.98
C ALA A 329 -27.63 -15.83 1.61
N PRO A 330 -27.02 -14.74 1.12
CA PRO A 330 -27.61 -13.90 0.09
C PRO A 330 -27.73 -14.67 -1.22
N PRO A 331 -28.81 -14.43 -2.00
CA PRO A 331 -28.87 -14.99 -3.35
C PRO A 331 -27.67 -14.49 -4.17
N PRO A 332 -27.23 -15.25 -5.20
CA PRO A 332 -26.00 -14.98 -5.93
C PRO A 332 -25.84 -13.53 -6.41
N TRP A 333 -26.91 -12.92 -6.91
CA TRP A 333 -26.86 -11.54 -7.38
C TRP A 333 -26.60 -10.53 -6.25
N LEU A 334 -27.19 -10.76 -5.05
CA LEU A 334 -27.00 -9.88 -3.90
C LEU A 334 -25.59 -10.03 -3.32
N ALA A 335 -25.07 -11.26 -3.23
CA ALA A 335 -23.67 -11.51 -2.86
C ALA A 335 -22.73 -10.75 -3.78
N GLY A 336 -22.99 -10.75 -5.09
CA GLY A 336 -22.22 -10.00 -6.07
C GLY A 336 -22.27 -8.50 -5.84
N VAL A 337 -23.44 -7.92 -5.64
CA VAL A 337 -23.60 -6.47 -5.35
C VAL A 337 -22.85 -6.09 -4.08
N LEU A 338 -23.03 -6.85 -2.98
CA LEU A 338 -22.36 -6.60 -1.71
C LEU A 338 -20.84 -6.64 -1.85
N LEU A 339 -20.31 -7.59 -2.64
CA LEU A 339 -18.88 -7.73 -2.89
C LEU A 339 -18.32 -6.52 -3.68
N VAL A 340 -19.01 -6.08 -4.72
CA VAL A 340 -18.58 -4.91 -5.53
C VAL A 340 -18.60 -3.64 -4.69
N LEU A 341 -19.65 -3.42 -3.91
CA LEU A 341 -19.72 -2.29 -2.98
C LEU A 341 -18.64 -2.37 -1.91
N TRP A 342 -18.33 -3.57 -1.39
CA TRP A 342 -17.20 -3.75 -0.47
C TRP A 342 -15.89 -3.29 -1.10
N GLY A 343 -15.60 -3.66 -2.36
CA GLY A 343 -14.44 -3.17 -3.09
C GLY A 343 -14.41 -1.65 -3.19
N LEU A 344 -15.53 -1.04 -3.58
CA LEU A 344 -15.66 0.42 -3.72
C LEU A 344 -15.32 1.16 -2.41
N PHE A 345 -15.95 0.77 -1.31
CA PHE A 345 -15.74 1.45 -0.03
C PHE A 345 -14.39 1.12 0.61
N TRP A 346 -13.87 -0.10 0.40
CA TRP A 346 -12.49 -0.44 0.78
C TRP A 346 -11.46 0.41 0.03
N GLY A 347 -11.72 0.75 -1.24
CA GLY A 347 -10.92 1.68 -2.04
C GLY A 347 -10.88 3.10 -1.46
N ILE A 348 -11.78 3.47 -0.53
CA ILE A 348 -11.71 4.74 0.22
C ILE A 348 -10.94 4.53 1.54
N VAL A 349 -11.21 3.44 2.26
CA VAL A 349 -10.59 3.14 3.56
C VAL A 349 -9.08 3.01 3.43
N ASN A 350 -8.59 2.24 2.48
CA ASN A 350 -7.16 1.93 2.34
C ASN A 350 -6.30 3.19 2.14
N PRO A 351 -6.49 4.04 1.12
CA PRO A 351 -5.71 5.27 0.99
C PRO A 351 -5.98 6.26 2.13
N GLY A 352 -7.15 6.20 2.76
CA GLY A 352 -7.48 7.02 3.92
C GLY A 352 -6.53 6.84 5.09
N THR A 353 -6.03 5.61 5.33
CA THR A 353 -5.04 5.34 6.39
C THR A 353 -3.75 6.10 6.16
N LEU A 354 -3.24 6.06 4.92
CA LEU A 354 -2.00 6.74 4.55
C LEU A 354 -2.15 8.26 4.62
N VAL A 355 -3.23 8.81 4.04
CA VAL A 355 -3.45 10.26 4.02
C VAL A 355 -3.62 10.80 5.44
N TRP A 356 -4.33 10.09 6.30
CA TRP A 356 -4.46 10.46 7.72
C TRP A 356 -3.11 10.45 8.42
N MET A 357 -2.29 9.43 8.15
CA MET A 357 -0.95 9.31 8.74
C MET A 357 -0.02 10.44 8.28
N LEU A 358 -0.06 10.81 6.98
CA LEU A 358 0.72 11.92 6.43
C LEU A 358 0.29 13.28 7.03
N GLN A 359 -1.01 13.46 7.29
CA GLN A 359 -1.52 14.66 7.98
C GLN A 359 -1.10 14.70 9.45
N ALA A 360 -0.92 13.54 10.08
CA ALA A 360 -0.49 13.46 11.47
C ALA A 360 1.02 13.75 11.66
N ALA A 361 1.83 13.57 10.61
CA ALA A 361 3.28 13.79 10.66
C ALA A 361 3.80 14.44 9.36
N PRO A 362 3.39 15.69 9.05
CA PRO A 362 3.71 16.34 7.79
C PRO A 362 5.21 16.67 7.62
N GLU A 363 5.98 16.79 8.69
CA GLU A 363 7.41 17.09 8.64
C GLU A 363 8.26 15.86 8.27
N THR A 364 7.72 14.64 8.46
CA THR A 364 8.44 13.39 8.21
C THR A 364 7.58 12.41 7.38
N PRO A 365 7.18 12.78 6.14
CA PRO A 365 6.22 11.99 5.36
C PRO A 365 6.74 10.59 5.00
N GLU A 366 8.04 10.43 4.80
CA GLU A 366 8.65 9.13 4.50
C GLU A 366 8.58 8.19 5.71
N ALA A 367 8.89 8.70 6.91
CA ALA A 367 8.77 7.93 8.14
C ALA A 367 7.30 7.60 8.45
N ALA A 368 6.37 8.54 8.23
CA ALA A 368 4.94 8.32 8.39
C ALA A 368 4.42 7.21 7.45
N SER A 369 4.87 7.21 6.19
CA SER A 369 4.53 6.16 5.22
C SER A 369 5.09 4.79 5.65
N ALA A 370 6.36 4.73 6.08
CA ALA A 370 7.00 3.49 6.53
C ALA A 370 6.30 2.90 7.76
N VAL A 371 5.98 3.75 8.75
CA VAL A 371 5.22 3.34 9.95
C VAL A 371 3.82 2.83 9.55
N ASN A 372 3.13 3.52 8.62
CA ASN A 372 1.83 3.08 8.14
C ASN A 372 1.90 1.71 7.48
N VAL A 373 2.85 1.49 6.57
CA VAL A 373 3.03 0.18 5.88
C VAL A 373 3.29 -0.92 6.89
N THR A 374 4.23 -0.72 7.82
CA THR A 374 4.53 -1.72 8.88
C THR A 374 3.29 -2.05 9.70
N ASN A 375 2.55 -1.01 10.13
CA ASN A 375 1.32 -1.16 10.90
C ASN A 375 0.26 -1.96 10.15
N LEU A 376 0.06 -1.69 8.85
CA LEU A 376 -0.92 -2.39 8.03
C LEU A 376 -0.52 -3.85 7.75
N GLN A 377 0.76 -4.15 7.60
CA GLN A 377 1.23 -5.53 7.42
C GLN A 377 1.11 -6.37 8.70
N VAL A 378 1.36 -5.78 9.87
CA VAL A 378 1.05 -6.42 11.17
C VAL A 378 -0.44 -6.72 11.26
N ALA A 379 -1.29 -5.75 10.92
CA ALA A 379 -2.74 -5.89 10.97
C ALA A 379 -3.25 -6.93 9.97
N LEU A 380 -2.69 -6.98 8.75
CA LEU A 380 -2.98 -8.00 7.75
C LEU A 380 -2.68 -9.41 8.29
N ALA A 381 -1.48 -9.59 8.85
CA ALA A 381 -1.08 -10.87 9.43
C ALA A 381 -2.01 -11.27 10.59
N ALA A 382 -2.30 -10.34 11.52
CA ALA A 382 -3.19 -10.58 12.64
C ALA A 382 -4.61 -10.94 12.18
N GLY A 383 -5.15 -10.23 11.17
CA GLY A 383 -6.46 -10.51 10.60
C GLY A 383 -6.55 -11.88 9.94
N SER A 384 -5.57 -12.22 9.09
CA SER A 384 -5.49 -13.54 8.45
C SER A 384 -5.38 -14.67 9.48
N GLY A 385 -4.59 -14.46 10.54
CA GLY A 385 -4.45 -15.41 11.64
C GLY A 385 -5.74 -15.57 12.46
N LEU A 386 -6.43 -14.46 12.77
CA LEU A 386 -7.73 -14.52 13.44
C LEU A 386 -8.76 -15.27 12.58
N GLY A 387 -8.79 -15.00 11.28
CA GLY A 387 -9.62 -15.75 10.33
C GLY A 387 -9.31 -17.25 10.33
N ALA A 388 -8.03 -17.64 10.40
CA ALA A 388 -7.59 -19.03 10.48
C ALA A 388 -8.17 -19.75 11.70
N ILE A 389 -8.12 -19.12 12.88
CA ILE A 389 -8.66 -19.64 14.12
C ILE A 389 -10.18 -19.76 14.01
N LEU A 390 -10.87 -18.72 13.56
CA LEU A 390 -12.33 -18.69 13.47
C LEU A 390 -12.86 -19.72 12.47
N VAL A 391 -12.23 -19.86 11.29
CA VAL A 391 -12.68 -20.84 10.30
C VAL A 391 -12.55 -22.26 10.79
N SER A 392 -11.53 -22.54 11.59
CA SER A 392 -11.28 -23.87 12.15
C SER A 392 -12.21 -24.21 13.33
N SER A 393 -12.63 -23.21 14.11
CA SER A 393 -13.40 -23.40 15.34
C SER A 393 -14.91 -23.17 15.18
N THR A 394 -15.32 -22.18 14.39
CA THR A 394 -16.70 -21.70 14.34
C THR A 394 -17.29 -21.59 12.92
N GLY A 395 -16.44 -21.71 11.91
CA GLY A 395 -16.86 -21.69 10.50
C GLY A 395 -16.86 -20.31 9.83
N LEU A 396 -17.12 -20.32 8.53
CA LEU A 396 -16.96 -19.13 7.64
C LEU A 396 -17.94 -18.00 7.97
N GLN A 397 -19.15 -18.29 8.40
CA GLN A 397 -20.12 -17.25 8.75
C GLN A 397 -19.63 -16.37 9.90
N THR A 398 -19.10 -17.01 10.96
CA THR A 398 -18.53 -16.28 12.11
C THR A 398 -17.33 -15.44 11.72
N VAL A 399 -16.50 -15.88 10.76
CA VAL A 399 -15.39 -15.10 10.21
C VAL A 399 -15.89 -13.74 9.70
N PHE A 400 -16.96 -13.74 8.89
CA PHE A 400 -17.50 -12.49 8.29
C PHE A 400 -18.22 -11.61 9.31
N LEU A 401 -18.96 -12.19 10.26
CA LEU A 401 -19.56 -11.43 11.38
C LEU A 401 -18.52 -10.75 12.24
N THR A 402 -17.49 -11.49 12.64
CA THR A 402 -16.38 -10.96 13.44
C THR A 402 -15.61 -9.87 12.68
N ALA A 403 -15.32 -10.11 11.41
CA ALA A 403 -14.67 -9.14 10.54
C ALA A 403 -15.45 -7.82 10.45
N GLY A 404 -16.75 -7.89 10.20
CA GLY A 404 -17.63 -6.73 10.15
C GLY A 404 -17.67 -5.98 11.48
N SER A 405 -17.76 -6.70 12.61
CA SER A 405 -17.74 -6.11 13.95
C SER A 405 -16.43 -5.39 14.25
N ILE A 406 -15.29 -5.94 13.83
CA ILE A 406 -13.98 -5.31 13.99
C ILE A 406 -13.89 -4.06 13.13
N VAL A 407 -14.32 -4.09 11.86
CA VAL A 407 -14.31 -2.89 10.99
C VAL A 407 -15.25 -1.81 11.54
N LEU A 408 -16.37 -2.19 12.12
CA LEU A 408 -17.28 -1.25 12.80
C LEU A 408 -16.59 -0.57 14.00
N ALA A 409 -15.85 -1.32 14.80
CA ALA A 409 -15.07 -0.74 15.90
C ALA A 409 -14.05 0.30 15.39
N SER A 410 -13.40 0.06 14.24
CA SER A 410 -12.54 1.06 13.59
C SER A 410 -13.31 2.32 13.20
N ALA A 411 -14.48 2.18 12.59
CA ALA A 411 -15.32 3.31 12.21
C ALA A 411 -15.76 4.15 13.44
N LEU A 412 -16.14 3.50 14.53
CA LEU A 412 -16.50 4.15 15.80
C LEU A 412 -15.31 4.87 16.43
N LEU A 413 -14.12 4.26 16.40
CA LEU A 413 -12.90 4.91 16.89
C LEU A 413 -12.58 6.17 16.07
N ALA A 414 -12.68 6.10 14.75
CA ALA A 414 -12.44 7.24 13.89
C ALA A 414 -13.46 8.37 14.10
N THR A 415 -14.74 8.04 14.33
CA THR A 415 -15.77 9.05 14.67
C THR A 415 -15.52 9.69 16.03
N ALA A 416 -15.05 8.93 17.02
CA ALA A 416 -14.65 9.47 18.32
C ALA A 416 -13.45 10.42 18.19
N ALA A 417 -12.48 10.08 17.31
CA ALA A 417 -11.32 10.95 17.05
C ALA A 417 -11.74 12.32 16.48
N ILE A 418 -12.76 12.40 15.63
CA ILE A 418 -13.28 13.69 15.12
C ILE A 418 -13.78 14.55 16.27
N ARG A 419 -14.52 13.98 17.22
CA ARG A 419 -15.06 14.73 18.37
C ARG A 419 -13.95 15.27 19.28
N ILE A 420 -12.88 14.49 19.51
CA ILE A 420 -11.75 14.89 20.32
C ILE A 420 -10.97 16.04 19.67
N THR A 421 -10.75 16.00 18.36
CA THR A 421 -10.03 17.05 17.63
C THR A 421 -10.86 18.33 17.51
N SER A 422 -12.18 18.26 17.36
CA SER A 422 -13.06 19.44 17.31
C SER A 422 -13.17 20.17 18.67
N THR A 423 -13.24 19.41 19.77
CA THR A 423 -13.29 20.00 21.13
C THR A 423 -11.94 20.62 21.56
N ALA A 424 -10.83 20.19 21.00
CA ALA A 424 -9.54 20.83 21.26
C ALA A 424 -9.42 22.20 20.59
N HIS A 425 -9.99 22.42 19.40
CA HIS A 425 -10.00 23.73 18.73
C HIS A 425 -10.90 24.74 19.43
N THR A 426 -12.06 24.35 19.94
CA THR A 426 -13.00 25.27 20.65
C THR A 426 -12.56 25.66 22.06
N ARG A 427 -11.46 25.11 22.57
CA ARG A 427 -10.91 25.52 23.90
C ARG A 427 -9.78 26.53 23.81
N PHE A 428 -9.30 26.82 22.61
CA PHE A 428 -8.22 27.82 22.38
C PHE A 428 -8.69 29.07 21.62
N ASP A 429 -9.94 29.15 21.22
CA ASP A 429 -10.66 30.34 20.79
C ASP A 429 -11.46 30.93 21.98
#